data_e55df8917ded48253188c171818fe2f8
#
_entry.id   e55df8917ded48253188c171818fe2f8
#
_cell.length_a   1.000
_cell.length_b   1.000
_cell.length_c   1.000
_cell.angle_alpha   90.00
_cell.angle_beta   90.00
_cell.angle_gamma   90.00
#
_symmetry.space_group_name_H-M   'P 1'
#
loop_
_entity.id
_entity.type
_entity.pdbx_description
1 polymer ?
#
loop_
_entity_poly.entity_id
_entity_poly.type
_entity_poly.pdbx_seq_one_letter_code
_entity_poly.pdbx_strand_id
1 'polypeptide(L)'
;SLDGRQQPLFVYGPTSPEILDRLEADGIDASMPEQTASAELLNQYRAWFALGGTSTRLGYDVRWLLGHPQSGRWVEFVDDATNLAWYDSMPQPEGFTTFRMDSIPTLHSVPSCAWQFSRKERKGSFDREKAALAGLSQKERKNLSEGIDVEHGRGEVLRASQFRGPSKPALSMVVSGDTAEQSIQPKAPVTVLVHEATFLNDTADKATQHLHSTAAGAARTAAHCKAQHLVLTHFSARLRDADDALAEAKEVLGQTCAVATANDGDRVRIDEDGNAILLKASESGWVQHNLTHH
;
A
#
# COMPACT_ATOMS: atom_id res chain seq x y z
N SER A 1 25.17 7.17 -5.90
CA SER A 1 24.63 7.14 -4.53
C SER A 1 25.58 6.36 -3.64
N LEU A 2 25.77 6.82 -2.41
CA LEU A 2 26.63 6.16 -1.41
C LEU A 2 26.15 4.72 -1.11
N ASP A 3 24.86 4.43 -1.36
CA ASP A 3 24.24 3.13 -1.08
C ASP A 3 24.30 2.14 -2.25
N GLY A 4 24.96 2.52 -3.36
CA GLY A 4 25.11 1.63 -4.53
C GLY A 4 23.80 1.30 -5.25
N ARG A 5 22.70 2.04 -5.02
CA ARG A 5 21.42 1.84 -5.69
C ARG A 5 21.57 2.02 -7.19
N GLN A 6 21.07 1.08 -7.98
CA GLN A 6 21.02 1.13 -9.44
C GLN A 6 19.58 1.10 -9.98
N GLN A 7 18.65 0.63 -9.17
CA GLN A 7 17.25 0.56 -9.53
C GLN A 7 16.59 1.93 -9.44
N PRO A 8 15.69 2.30 -10.35
CA PRO A 8 14.99 3.58 -10.29
C PRO A 8 14.20 3.75 -9.00
N LEU A 9 14.11 4.99 -8.53
CA LEU A 9 13.22 5.40 -7.45
C LEU A 9 11.95 5.97 -8.06
N PHE A 10 10.81 5.37 -7.74
CA PHE A 10 9.51 5.86 -8.15
C PHE A 10 8.90 6.73 -7.04
N VAL A 11 8.46 7.93 -7.40
CA VAL A 11 7.76 8.86 -6.52
C VAL A 11 6.36 9.08 -7.10
N TYR A 12 5.36 8.55 -6.42
CA TYR A 12 3.97 8.70 -6.81
C TYR A 12 3.28 9.70 -5.89
N GLY A 13 2.42 10.55 -6.47
CA GLY A 13 1.57 11.42 -5.68
C GLY A 13 0.24 11.70 -6.36
N PRO A 14 -0.81 11.93 -5.55
CA PRO A 14 -2.07 12.41 -6.07
C PRO A 14 -1.94 13.85 -6.54
N THR A 15 -2.76 14.22 -7.52
CA THR A 15 -2.91 15.59 -8.00
C THR A 15 -4.36 15.87 -8.38
N SER A 16 -4.68 17.14 -8.66
CA SER A 16 -6.02 17.52 -9.11
C SER A 16 -6.20 17.32 -10.62
N PRO A 17 -7.43 17.14 -11.11
CA PRO A 17 -7.72 17.12 -12.54
C PRO A 17 -7.23 18.39 -13.25
N GLU A 18 -7.37 19.55 -12.60
CA GLU A 18 -6.95 20.83 -13.14
C GLU A 18 -5.45 20.87 -13.45
N ILE A 19 -4.61 20.33 -12.58
CA ILE A 19 -3.17 20.22 -12.82
C ILE A 19 -2.88 19.32 -14.02
N LEU A 20 -3.56 18.18 -14.14
CA LEU A 20 -3.38 17.27 -15.26
C LEU A 20 -3.81 17.93 -16.59
N ASP A 21 -4.93 18.67 -16.58
CA ASP A 21 -5.40 19.40 -17.79
C ASP A 21 -4.42 20.49 -18.21
N ARG A 22 -3.83 21.22 -17.27
CA ARG A 22 -2.79 22.22 -17.56
C ARG A 22 -1.52 21.57 -18.13
N LEU A 23 -1.07 20.45 -17.53
CA LEU A 23 0.10 19.71 -18.03
C LEU A 23 -0.16 19.13 -19.45
N GLU A 24 -1.38 18.73 -19.74
CA GLU A 24 -1.75 18.24 -21.09
C GLU A 24 -1.77 19.38 -22.12
N ALA A 25 -2.25 20.57 -21.75
CA ALA A 25 -2.35 21.73 -22.64
C ALA A 25 -1.01 22.43 -22.85
N ASP A 26 -0.25 22.68 -21.77
CA ASP A 26 0.91 23.57 -21.74
C ASP A 26 2.22 22.82 -21.52
N GLY A 27 2.16 21.50 -21.32
CA GLY A 27 3.34 20.68 -21.06
C GLY A 27 3.98 20.94 -19.69
N ILE A 28 5.28 20.70 -19.60
CA ILE A 28 6.04 20.79 -18.34
C ILE A 28 6.07 22.21 -17.74
N ASP A 29 5.93 23.23 -18.58
CA ASP A 29 5.94 24.65 -18.20
C ASP A 29 4.57 25.15 -17.75
N ALA A 30 3.56 24.28 -17.68
CA ALA A 30 2.22 24.63 -17.25
C ALA A 30 2.21 25.47 -15.98
N SER A 31 1.45 26.55 -15.98
CA SER A 31 1.31 27.40 -14.79
C SER A 31 0.51 26.68 -13.68
N MET A 32 0.92 26.91 -12.43
CA MET A 32 0.18 26.39 -11.29
C MET A 32 -1.04 27.26 -10.99
N PRO A 33 -2.15 26.69 -10.50
CA PRO A 33 -3.26 27.46 -9.94
C PRO A 33 -2.81 28.34 -8.77
N GLU A 34 -3.40 29.51 -8.62
CA GLU A 34 -3.04 30.44 -7.53
C GLU A 34 -3.15 29.85 -6.12
N GLN A 35 -4.06 28.89 -5.94
CA GLN A 35 -4.34 28.26 -4.65
C GLN A 35 -3.74 26.85 -4.52
N THR A 36 -2.76 26.51 -5.33
CA THR A 36 -2.13 25.18 -5.25
C THR A 36 -1.37 25.01 -3.95
N ALA A 37 -1.69 23.95 -3.23
CA ALA A 37 -1.04 23.63 -1.96
C ALA A 37 0.46 23.37 -2.15
N SER A 38 1.28 23.81 -1.18
CA SER A 38 2.73 23.56 -1.20
C SER A 38 3.09 22.08 -1.12
N ALA A 39 2.19 21.25 -0.60
CA ALA A 39 2.33 19.80 -0.52
C ALA A 39 2.04 19.09 -1.85
N GLU A 40 1.54 19.81 -2.88
CA GLU A 40 1.26 19.23 -4.18
C GLU A 40 2.56 18.71 -4.83
N LEU A 41 2.54 17.47 -5.34
CA LEU A 41 3.77 16.81 -5.81
C LEU A 41 4.46 17.54 -6.96
N LEU A 42 3.71 18.25 -7.82
CA LEU A 42 4.31 19.05 -8.90
C LEU A 42 5.19 20.18 -8.36
N ASN A 43 4.79 20.83 -7.26
CA ASN A 43 5.62 21.83 -6.61
C ASN A 43 6.89 21.23 -6.00
N GLN A 44 6.77 20.07 -5.36
CA GLN A 44 7.91 19.35 -4.79
C GLN A 44 8.88 18.91 -5.89
N TYR A 45 8.35 18.38 -6.99
CA TYR A 45 9.12 18.04 -8.18
C TYR A 45 9.89 19.24 -8.72
N ARG A 46 9.23 20.38 -8.92
CA ARG A 46 9.88 21.62 -9.40
C ARG A 46 10.93 22.13 -8.44
N ALA A 47 10.65 22.11 -7.12
CA ALA A 47 11.61 22.47 -6.10
C ALA A 47 12.83 21.54 -6.12
N TRP A 48 12.65 20.26 -6.31
CA TRP A 48 13.76 19.30 -6.43
C TRP A 48 14.69 19.64 -7.57
N PHE A 49 14.17 19.94 -8.75
CA PHE A 49 14.97 20.33 -9.92
C PHE A 49 15.60 21.72 -9.74
N ALA A 50 14.93 22.67 -9.07
CA ALA A 50 15.45 24.00 -8.79
C ALA A 50 16.64 24.02 -7.82
N LEU A 51 16.80 22.98 -6.98
CA LEU A 51 17.94 22.85 -6.06
C LEU A 51 19.30 22.65 -6.75
N GLY A 52 19.29 22.46 -8.08
CA GLY A 52 20.48 22.41 -8.90
C GLY A 52 21.08 21.03 -9.11
N GLY A 53 21.91 20.93 -10.16
CA GLY A 53 22.35 19.69 -10.76
C GLY A 53 23.14 18.70 -9.90
N THR A 54 23.60 19.06 -8.71
CA THR A 54 24.32 18.12 -7.82
C THR A 54 23.34 17.24 -7.01
N SER A 55 22.19 17.78 -6.65
CA SER A 55 21.15 17.02 -5.92
C SER A 55 20.39 16.06 -6.83
N THR A 56 20.37 16.29 -8.14
CA THR A 56 19.74 15.42 -9.14
C THR A 56 20.67 14.36 -9.71
N ARG A 57 21.98 14.47 -9.49
CA ARG A 57 22.98 13.46 -9.91
C ARG A 57 23.06 12.30 -8.93
N LEU A 58 21.97 11.62 -8.78
CA LEU A 58 21.92 10.35 -8.07
C LEU A 58 22.50 9.25 -8.99
N GLY A 59 23.09 8.22 -8.46
CA GLY A 59 23.56 7.06 -9.23
C GLY A 59 22.44 6.20 -9.81
N TYR A 60 21.18 6.70 -9.82
CA TYR A 60 19.97 6.03 -10.27
C TYR A 60 18.92 7.06 -10.69
N ASP A 61 17.99 6.65 -11.52
CA ASP A 61 16.91 7.49 -12.00
C ASP A 61 15.84 7.73 -10.91
N VAL A 62 15.28 8.93 -10.89
CA VAL A 62 14.09 9.25 -10.07
C VAL A 62 12.93 9.52 -11.01
N ARG A 63 11.91 8.67 -10.94
CA ARG A 63 10.71 8.75 -11.78
C ARG A 63 9.56 9.34 -10.98
N TRP A 64 9.06 10.48 -11.42
CA TRP A 64 7.99 11.22 -10.77
C TRP A 64 6.67 11.00 -11.51
N LEU A 65 5.65 10.55 -10.79
CA LEU A 65 4.34 10.22 -11.33
C LEU A 65 3.24 10.93 -10.57
N LEU A 66 2.50 11.77 -11.25
CA LEU A 66 1.32 12.45 -10.75
C LEU A 66 0.06 11.75 -11.24
N GLY A 67 -0.93 11.59 -10.39
CA GLY A 67 -2.16 10.94 -10.80
C GLY A 67 -3.41 11.45 -10.10
N HIS A 68 -4.53 11.30 -10.78
CA HIS A 68 -5.85 11.53 -10.21
C HIS A 68 -6.57 10.18 -10.06
N PRO A 69 -6.61 9.61 -8.84
CA PRO A 69 -7.09 8.23 -8.61
C PRO A 69 -8.51 7.97 -9.08
N GLN A 70 -9.41 8.96 -9.03
CA GLN A 70 -10.80 8.82 -9.45
C GLN A 70 -10.95 8.70 -10.97
N SER A 71 -10.20 9.49 -11.75
CA SER A 71 -10.25 9.41 -13.21
C SER A 71 -9.33 8.33 -13.79
N GLY A 72 -8.38 7.84 -13.01
CA GLY A 72 -7.36 6.91 -13.47
C GLY A 72 -6.25 7.54 -14.32
N ARG A 73 -6.29 8.86 -14.58
CA ARG A 73 -5.27 9.55 -15.38
C ARG A 73 -3.97 9.70 -14.58
N TRP A 74 -2.86 9.38 -15.21
CA TRP A 74 -1.52 9.52 -14.65
C TRP A 74 -0.58 10.14 -15.68
N VAL A 75 0.39 10.91 -15.21
CA VAL A 75 1.47 11.48 -15.99
C VAL A 75 2.81 11.22 -15.32
N GLU A 76 3.81 10.85 -16.09
CA GLU A 76 5.18 10.68 -15.66
C GLU A 76 6.05 11.76 -16.28
N PHE A 77 6.95 12.33 -15.49
CA PHE A 77 7.99 13.24 -15.96
C PHE A 77 9.18 12.41 -16.43
N VAL A 78 9.47 12.46 -17.71
CA VAL A 78 10.54 11.69 -18.38
C VAL A 78 11.61 12.61 -18.96
N ASP A 79 12.75 12.04 -19.28
CA ASP A 79 13.89 12.74 -19.93
C ASP A 79 14.33 14.01 -19.19
N ASP A 80 14.67 13.87 -17.90
CA ASP A 80 15.03 15.00 -17.03
C ASP A 80 13.97 16.11 -17.04
N ALA A 81 12.71 15.73 -17.12
CA ALA A 81 11.56 16.61 -17.12
C ALA A 81 11.34 17.45 -18.39
N THR A 82 11.90 17.05 -19.49
CA THR A 82 11.63 17.72 -20.77
C THR A 82 10.38 17.18 -21.47
N ASN A 83 9.93 15.98 -21.10
CA ASN A 83 8.78 15.30 -21.71
C ASN A 83 7.81 14.74 -20.67
N LEU A 84 6.58 14.51 -21.08
CA LEU A 84 5.52 13.90 -20.30
C LEU A 84 5.04 12.61 -20.97
N ALA A 85 4.97 11.52 -20.20
CA ALA A 85 4.33 10.27 -20.63
C ALA A 85 2.99 10.11 -19.91
N TRP A 86 1.91 9.87 -20.68
CA TRP A 86 0.55 9.77 -20.18
C TRP A 86 0.08 8.33 -20.08
N TYR A 87 -0.73 8.04 -19.06
CA TYR A 87 -1.29 6.71 -18.79
C TYR A 87 -2.76 6.82 -18.38
N ASP A 88 -3.59 5.89 -18.87
CA ASP A 88 -5.01 5.74 -18.53
C ASP A 88 -5.24 4.93 -17.24
N SER A 89 -4.17 4.47 -16.62
CA SER A 89 -4.17 3.79 -15.33
C SER A 89 -2.82 3.97 -14.65
N MET A 90 -2.81 3.82 -13.32
CA MET A 90 -1.58 3.93 -12.53
C MET A 90 -0.50 2.94 -13.03
N PRO A 91 0.65 3.43 -13.52
CA PRO A 91 1.78 2.57 -13.89
C PRO A 91 2.30 1.81 -12.66
N GLN A 92 2.70 0.57 -12.84
CA GLN A 92 3.29 -0.22 -11.75
C GLN A 92 4.80 0.05 -11.67
N PRO A 93 5.38 0.11 -10.45
CA PRO A 93 6.82 0.20 -10.31
C PRO A 93 7.52 -0.99 -10.96
N GLU A 94 8.63 -0.75 -11.62
CA GLU A 94 9.47 -1.81 -12.17
C GLU A 94 9.91 -2.78 -11.07
N GLY A 95 9.88 -4.08 -11.37
CA GLY A 95 10.22 -5.12 -10.39
C GLY A 95 9.07 -5.57 -9.49
N PHE A 96 7.90 -4.94 -9.54
CA PHE A 96 6.70 -5.40 -8.84
C PHE A 96 6.05 -6.60 -9.55
N THR A 97 6.76 -7.72 -9.60
CA THR A 97 6.28 -8.95 -10.27
C THR A 97 5.27 -9.75 -9.43
N THR A 98 5.39 -9.68 -8.10
CA THR A 98 4.54 -10.41 -7.15
C THR A 98 3.58 -9.51 -6.39
N PHE A 99 3.88 -8.23 -6.32
CA PHE A 99 3.06 -7.21 -5.70
C PHE A 99 2.44 -6.31 -6.76
N ARG A 100 1.31 -5.73 -6.39
CA ARG A 100 0.64 -4.68 -7.13
C ARG A 100 0.41 -3.50 -6.19
N MET A 101 0.59 -2.28 -6.70
CA MET A 101 0.25 -1.05 -6.01
C MET A 101 -0.95 -0.40 -6.72
N ASP A 102 -1.93 0.03 -5.94
CA ASP A 102 -3.10 0.75 -6.42
C ASP A 102 -3.31 2.01 -5.59
N SER A 103 -3.80 3.07 -6.23
CA SER A 103 -4.29 4.27 -5.57
C SER A 103 -5.81 4.19 -5.39
N ILE A 104 -6.29 4.65 -4.26
CA ILE A 104 -7.72 4.67 -3.91
C ILE A 104 -8.08 6.11 -3.57
N PRO A 105 -9.13 6.70 -4.18
CA PRO A 105 -9.54 8.06 -3.86
C PRO A 105 -9.83 8.24 -2.38
N THR A 106 -9.36 9.35 -1.80
CA THR A 106 -9.69 9.82 -0.45
C THR A 106 -10.14 11.28 -0.49
N LEU A 107 -10.59 11.83 0.62
CA LEU A 107 -11.06 13.20 0.72
C LEU A 107 -10.24 13.95 1.75
N HIS A 108 -9.50 14.95 1.29
CA HIS A 108 -8.76 15.86 2.16
C HIS A 108 -8.73 17.27 1.57
N SER A 109 -8.18 18.24 2.31
CA SER A 109 -8.06 19.64 1.88
C SER A 109 -7.07 19.85 0.72
N VAL A 110 -6.18 18.90 0.51
CA VAL A 110 -5.24 18.83 -0.62
C VAL A 110 -5.47 17.52 -1.38
N PRO A 111 -5.00 17.38 -2.63
CA PRO A 111 -5.06 16.09 -3.33
C PRO A 111 -4.49 14.97 -2.47
N SER A 112 -5.28 13.94 -2.22
CA SER A 112 -4.89 12.80 -1.38
C SER A 112 -5.38 11.49 -1.97
N CYS A 113 -4.75 10.39 -1.58
CA CYS A 113 -5.21 9.05 -1.90
C CYS A 113 -4.70 8.05 -0.85
N ALA A 114 -5.46 6.98 -0.68
CA ALA A 114 -4.94 5.80 0.01
C ALA A 114 -4.15 4.94 -0.98
N TRP A 115 -3.14 4.26 -0.46
CA TRP A 115 -2.31 3.34 -1.21
C TRP A 115 -2.59 1.92 -0.79
N GLN A 116 -2.90 1.05 -1.75
CA GLN A 116 -3.05 -0.38 -1.52
C GLN A 116 -1.90 -1.15 -2.15
N PHE A 117 -1.17 -1.89 -1.35
CA PHE A 117 -0.18 -2.86 -1.78
C PHE A 117 -0.79 -4.24 -1.64
N SER A 118 -0.89 -5.00 -2.73
CA SER A 118 -1.53 -6.31 -2.73
C SER A 118 -0.67 -7.38 -3.38
N ARG A 119 -0.81 -8.61 -2.91
CA ARG A 119 -0.22 -9.82 -3.47
C ARG A 119 -1.33 -10.85 -3.67
N LYS A 120 -1.40 -11.44 -4.85
CA LYS A 120 -2.36 -12.51 -5.14
C LYS A 120 -2.04 -13.77 -4.34
N GLU A 121 -3.05 -14.61 -4.17
CA GLU A 121 -2.85 -15.97 -3.66
C GLU A 121 -1.77 -16.68 -4.48
N ARG A 122 -0.89 -17.40 -3.79
CA ARG A 122 0.16 -18.21 -4.41
C ARG A 122 -0.10 -19.68 -4.12
N LYS A 123 0.07 -20.49 -5.13
CA LYS A 123 0.08 -21.96 -4.96
C LYS A 123 1.16 -22.33 -3.94
N GLY A 124 0.88 -23.31 -3.09
CA GLY A 124 1.85 -23.84 -2.15
C GLY A 124 3.13 -24.36 -2.85
N SER A 125 4.22 -24.44 -2.12
CA SER A 125 5.48 -24.95 -2.63
C SER A 125 5.33 -26.38 -3.13
N PHE A 126 5.98 -26.69 -4.25
CA PHE A 126 6.02 -28.06 -4.78
C PHE A 126 6.86 -28.95 -3.86
N ASP A 127 6.28 -30.07 -3.45
CA ASP A 127 6.92 -31.07 -2.60
C ASP A 127 7.87 -31.95 -3.43
N ARG A 128 9.13 -31.56 -3.48
CA ARG A 128 10.16 -32.25 -4.24
C ARG A 128 10.48 -33.60 -3.65
N GLU A 129 10.43 -33.76 -2.34
CA GLU A 129 10.72 -35.00 -1.63
C GLU A 129 9.67 -36.06 -1.94
N LYS A 130 8.38 -35.69 -1.79
CA LYS A 130 7.26 -36.55 -2.14
C LYS A 130 7.30 -36.97 -3.61
N ALA A 131 7.63 -36.03 -4.50
CA ALA A 131 7.77 -36.32 -5.93
C ALA A 131 8.95 -37.26 -6.23
N ALA A 132 10.02 -37.17 -5.44
CA ALA A 132 11.16 -38.08 -5.56
C ALA A 132 10.81 -39.49 -5.07
N LEU A 133 10.15 -39.59 -3.91
CA LEU A 133 9.69 -40.86 -3.34
C LEU A 133 8.67 -41.57 -4.24
N ALA A 134 7.84 -40.82 -4.96
CA ALA A 134 6.92 -41.35 -5.95
C ALA A 134 7.58 -41.80 -7.27
N GLY A 135 8.90 -41.69 -7.40
CA GLY A 135 9.63 -42.14 -8.58
C GLY A 135 9.38 -41.34 -9.86
N LEU A 136 8.86 -40.07 -9.71
CA LEU A 136 8.47 -39.26 -10.85
C LEU A 136 9.64 -38.82 -11.71
N SER A 137 9.47 -38.92 -13.02
CA SER A 137 10.41 -38.39 -14.01
C SER A 137 10.51 -36.86 -13.94
N GLN A 138 11.55 -36.29 -14.53
CA GLN A 138 11.73 -34.85 -14.59
C GLN A 138 10.55 -34.13 -15.30
N LYS A 139 9.99 -34.74 -16.34
CA LYS A 139 8.84 -34.21 -17.09
C LYS A 139 7.59 -34.20 -16.23
N GLU A 140 7.30 -35.28 -15.50
CA GLU A 140 6.15 -35.37 -14.60
C GLU A 140 6.27 -34.36 -13.44
N ARG A 141 7.45 -34.21 -12.82
CA ARG A 141 7.72 -33.21 -11.78
C ARG A 141 7.51 -31.80 -12.29
N LYS A 142 7.95 -31.51 -13.52
CA LYS A 142 7.72 -30.20 -14.15
C LYS A 142 6.23 -29.94 -14.31
N ASN A 143 5.48 -30.86 -14.92
CA ASN A 143 4.05 -30.73 -15.14
C ASN A 143 3.29 -30.52 -13.81
N LEU A 144 3.54 -31.37 -12.82
CA LEU A 144 2.91 -31.25 -11.49
C LEU A 144 3.30 -29.93 -10.79
N SER A 145 4.53 -29.45 -10.98
CA SER A 145 4.97 -28.17 -10.45
C SER A 145 4.29 -26.97 -11.13
N GLU A 146 3.85 -27.13 -12.37
CA GLU A 146 3.07 -26.12 -13.11
C GLU A 146 1.56 -26.23 -12.82
N GLY A 147 1.13 -27.28 -12.09
CA GLY A 147 -0.26 -27.50 -11.73
C GLY A 147 -1.01 -28.38 -12.72
N ILE A 148 -0.29 -29.11 -13.57
CA ILE A 148 -0.84 -30.03 -14.57
C ILE A 148 -0.81 -31.45 -13.98
N ASP A 149 -1.96 -32.10 -13.92
CA ASP A 149 -2.06 -33.50 -13.51
C ASP A 149 -1.36 -34.40 -14.53
N VAL A 150 -0.76 -35.48 -14.07
CA VAL A 150 0.01 -36.42 -14.95
C VAL A 150 -0.47 -37.86 -14.78
N GLU A 151 -0.42 -38.60 -15.86
CA GLU A 151 -0.58 -40.05 -15.83
C GLU A 151 0.78 -40.71 -15.55
N HIS A 152 0.81 -41.52 -14.50
CA HIS A 152 2.04 -42.22 -14.05
C HIS A 152 1.85 -43.75 -14.06
N GLY A 153 2.88 -44.45 -14.48
CA GLY A 153 2.89 -45.91 -14.46
C GLY A 153 1.81 -46.56 -15.34
N ARG A 154 0.91 -47.35 -14.73
CA ARG A 154 -0.16 -48.10 -15.43
C ARG A 154 -1.51 -47.36 -15.51
N GLY A 155 -1.47 -46.04 -15.68
CA GLY A 155 -2.70 -45.23 -15.82
C GLY A 155 -3.18 -44.60 -14.52
N GLU A 156 -2.36 -44.54 -13.48
CA GLU A 156 -2.67 -43.78 -12.28
C GLU A 156 -2.55 -42.29 -12.57
N VAL A 157 -3.65 -41.53 -12.30
CA VAL A 157 -3.63 -40.08 -12.45
C VAL A 157 -3.17 -39.43 -11.13
N LEU A 158 -1.97 -38.83 -11.16
CA LEU A 158 -1.42 -38.07 -10.06
C LEU A 158 -1.85 -36.60 -10.20
N ARG A 159 -2.52 -36.08 -9.20
CA ARG A 159 -3.01 -34.69 -9.18
C ARG A 159 -1.92 -33.75 -8.67
N ALA A 160 -1.73 -32.66 -9.37
CA ALA A 160 -0.75 -31.63 -9.00
C ALA A 160 -0.96 -31.10 -7.55
N SER A 161 -2.21 -31.05 -7.08
CA SER A 161 -2.55 -30.67 -5.72
C SER A 161 -1.98 -31.58 -4.64
N GLN A 162 -1.74 -32.87 -4.95
CA GLN A 162 -1.17 -33.84 -4.02
C GLN A 162 0.31 -33.62 -3.73
N PHE A 163 1.01 -32.89 -4.62
CA PHE A 163 2.43 -32.60 -4.55
C PHE A 163 2.71 -31.13 -4.20
N ARG A 164 1.77 -30.48 -3.50
CA ARG A 164 1.94 -29.11 -3.05
C ARG A 164 1.61 -29.00 -1.58
N GLY A 165 2.32 -28.13 -0.91
CA GLY A 165 1.93 -27.60 0.40
C GLY A 165 0.66 -26.75 0.29
N PRO A 166 0.14 -26.23 1.42
CA PRO A 166 -1.02 -25.34 1.43
C PRO A 166 -0.75 -24.08 0.60
N SER A 167 -1.79 -23.56 -0.06
CA SER A 167 -1.69 -22.29 -0.76
C SER A 167 -1.43 -21.16 0.26
N LYS A 168 -0.72 -20.12 -0.21
CA LYS A 168 -0.50 -18.91 0.58
C LYS A 168 -1.57 -17.89 0.24
N PRO A 169 -2.23 -17.29 1.23
CA PRO A 169 -3.35 -16.39 0.99
C PRO A 169 -2.94 -15.15 0.17
N ALA A 170 -3.93 -14.53 -0.44
CA ALA A 170 -3.79 -13.17 -0.91
C ALA A 170 -3.56 -12.25 0.28
N LEU A 171 -2.65 -11.30 0.14
CA LEU A 171 -2.32 -10.34 1.19
C LEU A 171 -2.47 -8.93 0.65
N SER A 172 -2.97 -8.02 1.48
CA SER A 172 -2.89 -6.61 1.13
C SER A 172 -2.78 -5.71 2.37
N MET A 173 -2.11 -4.59 2.16
CA MET A 173 -2.04 -3.47 3.10
C MET A 173 -2.61 -2.24 2.43
N VAL A 174 -3.49 -1.54 3.12
CA VAL A 174 -3.97 -0.21 2.73
C VAL A 174 -3.43 0.81 3.71
N VAL A 175 -2.87 1.90 3.19
CA VAL A 175 -2.45 3.07 3.97
C VAL A 175 -3.32 4.24 3.55
N SER A 176 -4.13 4.79 4.46
CA SER A 176 -5.15 5.77 4.11
C SER A 176 -4.60 7.12 3.64
N GLY A 177 -3.41 7.52 4.12
CA GLY A 177 -3.04 8.94 4.11
C GLY A 177 -4.03 9.74 4.97
N ASP A 178 -3.95 11.06 4.90
CA ASP A 178 -4.88 11.95 5.57
C ASP A 178 -6.22 11.97 4.82
N THR A 179 -7.31 11.75 5.52
CA THR A 179 -8.65 11.65 4.89
C THR A 179 -9.77 11.88 5.87
N ALA A 180 -10.81 12.59 5.42
CA ALA A 180 -12.10 12.58 6.12
C ALA A 180 -12.64 11.14 6.21
N GLU A 181 -13.48 10.90 7.21
CA GLU A 181 -14.19 9.64 7.33
C GLU A 181 -15.01 9.38 6.06
N GLN A 182 -14.69 8.33 5.36
CA GLN A 182 -15.41 7.91 4.16
C GLN A 182 -15.19 6.43 3.86
N SER A 183 -16.03 5.90 2.99
CA SER A 183 -15.86 4.54 2.48
C SER A 183 -14.68 4.45 1.52
N ILE A 184 -13.57 3.91 1.98
CA ILE A 184 -12.49 3.48 1.11
C ILE A 184 -12.95 2.24 0.34
N GLN A 185 -12.70 2.18 -0.97
CA GLN A 185 -13.05 1.05 -1.83
C GLN A 185 -11.80 0.27 -2.24
N PRO A 186 -11.37 -0.72 -1.44
CA PRO A 186 -10.17 -1.51 -1.75
C PRO A 186 -10.36 -2.33 -3.03
N LYS A 187 -9.29 -2.47 -3.80
CA LYS A 187 -9.26 -3.29 -5.02
C LYS A 187 -8.92 -4.76 -4.76
N ALA A 188 -8.56 -5.10 -3.53
CA ALA A 188 -8.30 -6.45 -3.06
C ALA A 188 -8.70 -6.57 -1.58
N PRO A 189 -8.98 -7.79 -1.06
CA PRO A 189 -9.26 -7.99 0.37
C PRO A 189 -8.17 -7.41 1.26
N VAL A 190 -8.53 -6.72 2.33
CA VAL A 190 -7.61 -5.98 3.19
C VAL A 190 -7.14 -6.84 4.36
N THR A 191 -5.85 -7.18 4.39
CA THR A 191 -5.25 -7.86 5.55
C THR A 191 -4.97 -6.84 6.66
N VAL A 192 -4.34 -5.71 6.32
CA VAL A 192 -4.06 -4.63 7.25
C VAL A 192 -4.51 -3.30 6.66
N LEU A 193 -5.31 -2.55 7.42
CA LEU A 193 -5.60 -1.15 7.17
C LEU A 193 -4.77 -0.31 8.15
N VAL A 194 -3.86 0.51 7.65
CA VAL A 194 -3.21 1.58 8.41
C VAL A 194 -3.99 2.85 8.12
N HIS A 195 -4.60 3.43 9.15
CA HIS A 195 -5.51 4.56 8.97
C HIS A 195 -5.18 5.69 9.94
N GLU A 196 -5.30 6.92 9.46
CA GLU A 196 -5.21 8.08 10.32
C GLU A 196 -6.32 8.09 11.37
N ALA A 197 -6.02 8.62 12.54
CA ALA A 197 -6.93 8.80 13.65
C ALA A 197 -6.56 10.11 14.38
N THR A 198 -6.60 11.20 13.63
CA THR A 198 -6.13 12.51 14.10
C THR A 198 -6.95 13.00 15.27
N PHE A 199 -8.24 12.64 15.36
CA PHE A 199 -9.17 13.07 16.36
C PHE A 199 -9.82 11.92 17.11
N LEU A 200 -10.42 12.21 18.26
CA LEU A 200 -11.38 11.36 18.96
C LEU A 200 -12.81 11.79 18.64
N ASN A 201 -13.76 10.93 18.95
CA ASN A 201 -15.17 11.17 18.65
C ASN A 201 -15.76 12.39 19.40
N ASP A 202 -15.20 12.77 20.53
CA ASP A 202 -15.56 13.98 21.28
C ASP A 202 -15.21 15.28 20.51
N THR A 203 -14.35 15.18 19.51
CA THR A 203 -13.94 16.27 18.62
C THR A 203 -14.26 16.01 17.15
N ALA A 204 -15.28 15.19 16.87
CA ALA A 204 -15.70 14.80 15.51
C ALA A 204 -16.04 16.00 14.60
N ASP A 205 -16.59 17.11 15.19
CA ASP A 205 -16.83 18.33 14.43
C ASP A 205 -15.53 18.91 13.84
N LYS A 206 -14.42 18.86 14.60
CA LYS A 206 -13.11 19.30 14.11
C LYS A 206 -12.57 18.35 13.05
N ALA A 207 -12.75 17.04 13.23
CA ALA A 207 -12.38 16.05 12.22
C ALA A 207 -13.07 16.38 10.89
N THR A 208 -14.36 16.62 10.90
CA THR A 208 -15.14 17.01 9.71
C THR A 208 -14.65 18.33 9.13
N GLN A 209 -14.42 19.36 9.96
CA GLN A 209 -13.97 20.68 9.51
C GLN A 209 -12.59 20.63 8.82
N HIS A 210 -11.68 19.78 9.31
CA HIS A 210 -10.32 19.67 8.79
C HIS A 210 -10.14 18.53 7.80
N LEU A 211 -11.21 17.80 7.46
CA LEU A 211 -11.20 16.65 6.56
C LEU A 211 -10.23 15.54 7.03
N HIS A 212 -10.28 15.26 8.33
CA HIS A 212 -9.61 14.14 8.98
C HIS A 212 -10.59 13.14 9.57
N SER A 213 -10.09 12.03 10.05
CA SER A 213 -10.90 10.99 10.71
C SER A 213 -10.74 11.01 12.23
N THR A 214 -11.77 10.50 12.90
CA THR A 214 -11.68 10.10 14.30
C THR A 214 -11.22 8.64 14.40
N ALA A 215 -10.80 8.20 15.59
CA ALA A 215 -10.47 6.79 15.83
C ALA A 215 -11.70 5.88 15.59
N ALA A 216 -12.91 6.33 16.00
CA ALA A 216 -14.16 5.64 15.68
C ALA A 216 -14.44 5.64 14.17
N GLY A 217 -14.14 6.72 13.45
CA GLY A 217 -14.26 6.81 12.00
C GLY A 217 -13.34 5.85 11.27
N ALA A 218 -12.07 5.77 11.69
CA ALA A 218 -11.12 4.79 11.20
C ALA A 218 -11.60 3.34 11.42
N ALA A 219 -12.21 3.07 12.58
CA ALA A 219 -12.78 1.78 12.92
C ALA A 219 -13.99 1.43 12.01
N ARG A 220 -14.88 2.39 11.74
CA ARG A 220 -16.00 2.20 10.79
C ARG A 220 -15.48 1.95 9.37
N THR A 221 -14.43 2.64 8.95
CA THR A 221 -13.76 2.40 7.66
C THR A 221 -13.19 0.98 7.61
N ALA A 222 -12.52 0.52 8.67
CA ALA A 222 -12.01 -0.85 8.76
C ALA A 222 -13.11 -1.92 8.64
N ALA A 223 -14.23 -1.70 9.34
CA ALA A 223 -15.40 -2.59 9.26
C ALA A 223 -15.99 -2.61 7.84
N HIS A 224 -16.12 -1.46 7.18
CA HIS A 224 -16.60 -1.35 5.81
C HIS A 224 -15.69 -2.11 4.82
N CYS A 225 -14.38 -1.94 4.95
CA CYS A 225 -13.38 -2.63 4.14
C CYS A 225 -13.23 -4.12 4.49
N LYS A 226 -13.87 -4.59 5.57
CA LYS A 226 -13.65 -5.92 6.14
C LYS A 226 -12.18 -6.22 6.40
N ALA A 227 -11.46 -5.22 6.91
CA ALA A 227 -10.05 -5.36 7.25
C ALA A 227 -9.88 -6.38 8.39
N GLN A 228 -8.88 -7.24 8.28
CA GLN A 228 -8.57 -8.19 9.34
C GLN A 228 -7.89 -7.51 10.53
N HIS A 229 -7.07 -6.49 10.26
CA HIS A 229 -6.35 -5.73 11.26
C HIS A 229 -6.43 -4.24 10.95
N LEU A 230 -6.62 -3.42 11.99
CA LEU A 230 -6.55 -1.97 11.93
C LEU A 230 -5.34 -1.48 12.73
N VAL A 231 -4.54 -0.63 12.12
CA VAL A 231 -3.46 0.09 12.80
C VAL A 231 -3.74 1.57 12.72
N LEU A 232 -3.95 2.20 13.87
CA LEU A 232 -4.19 3.63 13.98
C LEU A 232 -2.86 4.38 14.03
N THR A 233 -2.81 5.52 13.34
CA THR A 233 -1.63 6.39 13.28
C THR A 233 -2.04 7.85 13.07
N HIS A 234 -1.09 8.77 12.90
CA HIS A 234 -1.32 10.19 12.63
C HIS A 234 -2.17 10.88 13.72
N PHE A 235 -1.81 10.68 14.97
CA PHE A 235 -2.51 11.27 16.10
C PHE A 235 -2.21 12.77 16.21
N SER A 236 -3.24 13.56 16.55
CA SER A 236 -3.05 14.97 16.88
C SER A 236 -2.06 15.12 18.04
N ALA A 237 -1.19 16.10 17.97
CA ALA A 237 -0.30 16.45 19.10
C ALA A 237 -1.06 16.84 20.39
N ARG A 238 -2.39 17.03 20.31
CA ARG A 238 -3.27 17.29 21.46
C ARG A 238 -3.76 16.01 22.11
N LEU A 239 -3.65 14.86 21.44
CA LEU A 239 -3.97 13.56 22.03
C LEU A 239 -2.88 13.21 23.05
N ARG A 240 -3.29 13.04 24.29
CA ARG A 240 -2.33 12.78 25.39
C ARG A 240 -1.85 11.34 25.43
N ASP A 241 -2.75 10.43 25.04
CA ASP A 241 -2.48 8.99 25.05
C ASP A 241 -3.14 8.33 23.83
N ALA A 242 -2.38 7.53 23.10
CA ALA A 242 -2.91 6.75 21.97
C ALA A 242 -3.85 5.62 22.44
N ASP A 243 -3.83 5.28 23.73
CA ASP A 243 -4.74 4.28 24.30
C ASP A 243 -6.20 4.76 24.27
N ASP A 244 -6.46 6.09 24.32
CA ASP A 244 -7.81 6.62 24.15
C ASP A 244 -8.34 6.32 22.73
N ALA A 245 -7.52 6.51 21.71
CA ALA A 245 -7.89 6.18 20.33
C ALA A 245 -8.06 4.66 20.13
N LEU A 246 -7.22 3.86 20.78
CA LEU A 246 -7.34 2.40 20.78
C LEU A 246 -8.65 1.94 21.40
N ALA A 247 -9.02 2.51 22.55
CA ALA A 247 -10.26 2.18 23.26
C ALA A 247 -11.49 2.52 22.40
N GLU A 248 -11.53 3.73 21.82
CA GLU A 248 -12.62 4.19 20.97
C GLU A 248 -12.79 3.28 19.72
N ALA A 249 -11.70 2.90 19.07
CA ALA A 249 -11.77 2.02 17.91
C ALA A 249 -12.22 0.60 18.28
N LYS A 250 -11.78 0.07 19.42
CA LYS A 250 -12.21 -1.24 19.94
C LYS A 250 -13.69 -1.26 20.29
N GLU A 251 -14.24 -0.17 20.80
CA GLU A 251 -15.67 -0.06 21.10
C GLU A 251 -16.51 -0.25 19.81
N VAL A 252 -16.06 0.32 18.69
CA VAL A 252 -16.75 0.19 17.40
C VAL A 252 -16.60 -1.20 16.79
N LEU A 253 -15.41 -1.78 16.84
CA LEU A 253 -15.09 -3.03 16.13
C LEU A 253 -15.36 -4.30 16.95
N GLY A 254 -15.40 -4.20 18.28
CA GLY A 254 -15.53 -5.37 19.14
C GLY A 254 -14.41 -6.38 18.84
N GLN A 255 -14.79 -7.62 18.53
CA GLN A 255 -13.86 -8.70 18.20
C GLN A 255 -13.75 -8.97 16.69
N THR A 256 -14.35 -8.14 15.83
CA THR A 256 -14.39 -8.41 14.38
C THR A 256 -13.08 -8.05 13.67
N CYS A 257 -12.25 -7.20 14.26
CA CYS A 257 -10.99 -6.73 13.70
C CYS A 257 -10.00 -6.47 14.84
N ALA A 258 -8.79 -6.96 14.74
CA ALA A 258 -7.74 -6.66 15.71
C ALA A 258 -7.24 -5.21 15.51
N VAL A 259 -7.12 -4.45 16.61
CA VAL A 259 -6.74 -3.04 16.57
C VAL A 259 -5.47 -2.79 17.35
N ALA A 260 -4.59 -1.97 16.80
CA ALA A 260 -3.40 -1.45 17.48
C ALA A 260 -3.15 0.01 17.11
N THR A 261 -2.31 0.67 17.90
CA THR A 261 -1.77 2.01 17.64
C THR A 261 -0.29 1.92 17.27
N ALA A 262 0.13 2.71 16.28
CA ALA A 262 1.53 2.82 15.87
C ALA A 262 2.04 4.25 16.08
N ASN A 263 3.27 4.35 16.57
CA ASN A 263 4.02 5.59 16.73
C ASN A 263 5.13 5.69 15.68
N ASP A 264 5.78 6.85 15.63
CA ASP A 264 6.95 7.05 14.78
C ASP A 264 8.03 6.02 15.08
N GLY A 265 8.54 5.41 14.00
CA GLY A 265 9.54 4.37 14.11
C GLY A 265 8.99 2.94 14.26
N ASP A 266 7.72 2.74 14.61
CA ASP A 266 7.11 1.41 14.62
C ASP A 266 7.02 0.80 13.22
N ARG A 267 6.92 -0.52 13.13
CA ARG A 267 6.83 -1.25 11.87
C ARG A 267 5.68 -2.24 11.88
N VAL A 268 4.91 -2.27 10.80
CA VAL A 268 3.89 -3.30 10.56
C VAL A 268 4.43 -4.30 9.56
N ARG A 269 4.33 -5.58 9.88
CA ARG A 269 4.70 -6.68 9.00
C ARG A 269 3.55 -7.65 8.87
N ILE A 270 3.28 -8.10 7.65
CA ILE A 270 2.37 -9.20 7.35
C ILE A 270 3.23 -10.41 6.98
N ASP A 271 3.04 -11.53 7.67
CA ASP A 271 3.73 -12.76 7.32
C ASP A 271 3.10 -13.45 6.09
N GLU A 272 3.67 -14.56 5.66
CA GLU A 272 3.17 -15.28 4.47
C GLU A 272 1.80 -15.92 4.66
N ASP A 273 1.37 -16.13 5.88
CA ASP A 273 0.09 -16.76 6.24
C ASP A 273 -1.01 -15.71 6.52
N GLY A 274 -0.65 -14.40 6.49
CA GLY A 274 -1.57 -13.29 6.65
C GLY A 274 -1.66 -12.74 8.08
N ASN A 275 -0.83 -13.24 9.01
CA ASN A 275 -0.79 -12.69 10.37
C ASN A 275 -0.10 -11.34 10.37
N ALA A 276 -0.69 -10.36 11.04
CA ALA A 276 -0.10 -9.05 11.18
C ALA A 276 0.67 -8.95 12.51
N ILE A 277 1.83 -8.33 12.43
CA ILE A 277 2.77 -8.17 13.53
C ILE A 277 3.15 -6.70 13.59
N LEU A 278 2.94 -6.09 14.75
CA LEU A 278 3.44 -4.75 15.07
C LEU A 278 4.77 -4.89 15.82
N LEU A 279 5.81 -4.26 15.28
CA LEU A 279 7.12 -4.16 15.91
C LEU A 279 7.25 -2.76 16.48
N LYS A 280 7.19 -2.64 17.80
CA LYS A 280 7.38 -1.36 18.51
C LYS A 280 8.86 -1.09 18.73
N ALA A 281 9.29 0.12 18.41
CA ALA A 281 10.65 0.56 18.65
C ALA A 281 10.90 0.69 20.17
N SER A 282 12.04 0.22 20.65
CA SER A 282 12.50 0.36 22.02
C SER A 282 13.99 0.62 22.06
N GLU A 283 14.53 1.03 23.22
CA GLU A 283 15.98 1.25 23.41
C GLU A 283 16.81 -0.03 23.18
N SER A 284 16.22 -1.21 23.44
CA SER A 284 16.87 -2.52 23.26
C SER A 284 16.62 -3.13 21.88
N GLY A 285 15.91 -2.44 20.95
CA GLY A 285 15.55 -2.94 19.65
C GLY A 285 14.03 -3.04 19.45
N TRP A 286 13.59 -4.04 18.70
CA TRP A 286 12.18 -4.20 18.34
C TRP A 286 11.47 -5.16 19.31
N VAL A 287 10.34 -4.71 19.88
CA VAL A 287 9.41 -5.57 20.64
C VAL A 287 8.26 -5.98 19.75
N GLN A 288 8.07 -7.28 19.60
CA GLN A 288 7.02 -7.85 18.74
C GLN A 288 5.69 -7.96 19.46
N HIS A 289 4.63 -7.47 18.83
CA HIS A 289 3.25 -7.62 19.25
C HIS A 289 2.45 -8.27 18.11
N ASN A 290 1.93 -9.47 18.32
CA ASN A 290 1.03 -10.10 17.37
C ASN A 290 -0.32 -9.39 17.44
N LEU A 291 -0.84 -8.98 16.27
CA LEU A 291 -2.19 -8.45 16.18
C LEU A 291 -3.15 -9.63 16.09
N THR A 292 -3.67 -10.05 17.24
CA THR A 292 -4.61 -11.17 17.34
C THR A 292 -5.97 -10.65 17.78
N HIS A 293 -7.03 -11.33 17.35
CA HIS A 293 -8.36 -11.13 17.90
C HIS A 293 -8.35 -11.62 19.36
N HIS A 294 -8.78 -10.78 20.27
CA HIS A 294 -8.92 -11.11 21.70
C HIS A 294 -10.37 -11.52 22.01
#